data_80c8d22a362ec56a1e26352e8fa30243
#
_entry.id   80c8d22a362ec56a1e26352e8fa30243
#
_cell.length_a   1.000
_cell.length_b   1.000
_cell.length_c   1.000
_cell.angle_alpha   90.00
_cell.angle_beta   90.00
_cell.angle_gamma   90.00
#
_symmetry.space_group_name_H-M   'P 1'
#
loop_
_entity.id
_entity.type
_entity.pdbx_description
1 polymer ?
#
loop_
_entity_poly.entity_id
_entity_poly.type
_entity_poly.pdbx_seq_one_letter_code
_entity_poly.pdbx_strand_id
1 'polypeptide(L)'
;MAEEKYVPRLKTKYNNEVKQQLQDKFQYENVMMIPKFETIVVNMGVGEAATDSKAIDGAVRDLRAITGQQPMITRARKSIATFRLRAGMPIGCKVTLRGDRMWEFFDRLTSVAIPRIRDFRGISAKSFDGRGNFSMGVTEQLIFPEIDFDSVDHQRGMDITFVTTANTDEEAKALLDAFGFPFKK
;
A
#
# COMPACT_ATOMS: atom_id res chain seq x y z
N MET A 1 -36.24 6.09 1.03
CA MET A 1 -35.13 7.03 0.68
C MET A 1 -33.96 6.15 0.30
N ALA A 2 -33.44 6.26 -0.93
CA ALA A 2 -32.25 5.52 -1.32
C ALA A 2 -31.09 6.06 -0.49
N GLU A 3 -30.42 5.19 0.27
CA GLU A 3 -29.19 5.56 0.97
C GLU A 3 -28.18 5.98 -0.11
N GLU A 4 -27.73 7.23 -0.07
CA GLU A 4 -26.64 7.69 -0.93
C GLU A 4 -25.43 6.81 -0.66
N LYS A 5 -25.09 5.97 -1.63
CA LYS A 5 -23.95 5.06 -1.51
C LYS A 5 -22.68 5.91 -1.43
N TYR A 6 -22.01 5.87 -0.29
CA TYR A 6 -20.75 6.55 -0.08
C TYR A 6 -19.73 6.19 -1.20
N VAL A 7 -19.12 7.20 -1.80
CA VAL A 7 -18.10 7.06 -2.83
C VAL A 7 -16.82 7.77 -2.36
N PRO A 8 -15.68 7.09 -2.31
CA PRO A 8 -14.40 7.68 -1.92
C PRO A 8 -14.05 8.89 -2.79
N ARG A 9 -13.57 9.98 -2.16
CA ARG A 9 -13.28 11.23 -2.87
C ARG A 9 -12.24 11.08 -3.98
N LEU A 10 -11.20 10.24 -3.77
CA LEU A 10 -10.17 10.01 -4.79
C LEU A 10 -10.69 9.17 -5.96
N LYS A 11 -11.67 8.28 -5.73
CA LYS A 11 -12.35 7.57 -6.80
C LYS A 11 -13.16 8.53 -7.69
N THR A 12 -13.82 9.51 -7.06
CA THR A 12 -14.54 10.58 -7.79
C THR A 12 -13.55 11.44 -8.56
N LYS A 13 -12.44 11.86 -7.96
CA LYS A 13 -11.37 12.61 -8.61
C LYS A 13 -10.79 11.85 -9.80
N TYR A 14 -10.55 10.54 -9.66
CA TYR A 14 -10.10 9.70 -10.77
C TYR A 14 -11.05 9.75 -11.96
N ASN A 15 -12.35 9.60 -11.71
CA ASN A 15 -13.35 9.57 -12.79
C ASN A 15 -13.55 10.91 -13.48
N ASN A 16 -13.48 12.02 -12.74
CA ASN A 16 -13.79 13.35 -13.26
C ASN A 16 -12.60 14.08 -13.87
N GLU A 17 -11.39 13.88 -13.31
CA GLU A 17 -10.22 14.67 -13.64
C GLU A 17 -9.08 13.81 -14.21
N VAL A 18 -8.64 12.81 -13.42
CA VAL A 18 -7.40 12.06 -13.71
C VAL A 18 -7.49 11.27 -15.01
N LYS A 19 -8.63 10.66 -15.30
CA LYS A 19 -8.86 9.95 -16.56
C LYS A 19 -8.64 10.85 -17.78
N GLN A 20 -9.17 12.07 -17.73
CA GLN A 20 -9.04 13.01 -18.85
C GLN A 20 -7.61 13.48 -19.00
N GLN A 21 -6.93 13.82 -17.88
CA GLN A 21 -5.52 14.21 -17.90
C GLN A 21 -4.60 13.14 -18.50
N LEU A 22 -4.83 11.86 -18.16
CA LEU A 22 -4.06 10.74 -18.71
C LEU A 22 -4.38 10.52 -20.19
N GLN A 23 -5.65 10.64 -20.57
CA GLN A 23 -6.05 10.54 -21.96
C GLN A 23 -5.40 11.63 -22.84
N ASP A 24 -5.37 12.87 -22.35
CA ASP A 24 -4.78 14.00 -23.07
C ASP A 24 -3.25 13.85 -23.19
N LYS A 25 -2.62 13.27 -22.17
CA LYS A 25 -1.16 13.09 -22.12
C LYS A 25 -0.66 11.96 -23.01
N PHE A 26 -1.34 10.82 -23.00
CA PHE A 26 -0.89 9.60 -23.69
C PHE A 26 -1.69 9.27 -24.95
N GLN A 27 -2.82 9.94 -25.21
CA GLN A 27 -3.66 9.80 -26.38
C GLN A 27 -4.07 8.34 -26.67
N TYR A 28 -4.59 7.66 -25.62
CA TYR A 28 -5.04 6.27 -25.76
C TYR A 28 -6.16 6.14 -26.80
N GLU A 29 -6.09 5.11 -27.64
CA GLU A 29 -7.12 4.81 -28.63
C GLU A 29 -8.45 4.37 -27.99
N ASN A 30 -8.38 3.75 -26.81
CA ASN A 30 -9.54 3.25 -26.08
C ASN A 30 -9.51 3.72 -24.62
N VAL A 31 -10.65 4.22 -24.14
CA VAL A 31 -10.83 4.64 -22.73
C VAL A 31 -10.53 3.53 -21.72
N MET A 32 -10.66 2.26 -22.12
CA MET A 32 -10.34 1.12 -21.26
C MET A 32 -8.84 0.88 -21.08
N MET A 33 -7.99 1.50 -21.90
CA MET A 33 -6.53 1.43 -21.78
C MET A 33 -5.98 2.42 -20.74
N ILE A 34 -6.79 3.38 -20.29
CA ILE A 34 -6.36 4.37 -19.30
C ILE A 34 -5.95 3.67 -18.00
N PRO A 35 -4.75 3.95 -17.49
CA PRO A 35 -4.25 3.35 -16.26
C PRO A 35 -5.17 3.62 -15.06
N LYS A 36 -5.38 2.59 -14.25
CA LYS A 36 -6.14 2.68 -13.00
C LYS A 36 -5.47 1.82 -11.92
N PHE A 37 -5.75 2.11 -10.66
CA PHE A 37 -5.38 1.21 -9.58
C PHE A 37 -6.23 -0.06 -9.63
N GLU A 38 -5.58 -1.20 -9.55
CA GLU A 38 -6.20 -2.52 -9.45
C GLU A 38 -6.27 -2.98 -8.00
N THR A 39 -5.11 -2.97 -7.33
CA THR A 39 -5.01 -3.36 -5.92
C THR A 39 -3.89 -2.60 -5.21
N ILE A 40 -4.01 -2.48 -3.88
CA ILE A 40 -2.91 -2.08 -3.02
C ILE A 40 -2.62 -3.26 -2.08
N VAL A 41 -1.36 -3.72 -2.07
CA VAL A 41 -0.90 -4.78 -1.20
C VAL A 41 -0.04 -4.16 -0.11
N VAL A 42 -0.42 -4.39 1.15
CA VAL A 42 0.38 -3.99 2.31
C VAL A 42 0.93 -5.25 2.96
N ASN A 43 2.25 -5.33 3.11
CA ASN A 43 2.95 -6.46 3.67
C ASN A 43 3.80 -6.02 4.87
N MET A 44 3.72 -6.77 5.96
CA MET A 44 4.61 -6.65 7.11
C MET A 44 5.45 -7.92 7.23
N GLY A 45 6.76 -7.78 7.10
CA GLY A 45 7.71 -8.85 7.40
C GLY A 45 8.02 -8.87 8.90
N VAL A 46 7.77 -10.00 9.56
CA VAL A 46 8.03 -10.17 11.01
C VAL A 46 9.03 -11.30 11.19
N GLY A 47 10.32 -10.99 10.98
CA GLY A 47 11.41 -11.97 11.11
C GLY A 47 11.55 -12.52 12.54
N GLU A 48 11.23 -11.72 13.55
CA GLU A 48 11.23 -12.09 14.97
C GLU A 48 10.26 -13.23 15.29
N ALA A 49 9.23 -13.40 14.48
CA ALA A 49 8.24 -14.47 14.64
C ALA A 49 8.83 -15.90 14.54
N ALA A 50 10.04 -16.04 14.00
CA ALA A 50 10.78 -17.31 14.02
C ALA A 50 11.18 -17.73 15.44
N THR A 51 11.36 -16.76 16.35
CA THR A 51 11.73 -16.98 17.75
C THR A 51 10.57 -16.72 18.71
N ASP A 52 9.77 -15.69 18.43
CA ASP A 52 8.59 -15.33 19.23
C ASP A 52 7.33 -15.29 18.35
N SER A 53 6.49 -16.29 18.49
CA SER A 53 5.24 -16.40 17.75
C SER A 53 4.23 -15.29 18.08
N LYS A 54 4.32 -14.65 19.25
CA LYS A 54 3.42 -13.55 19.65
C LYS A 54 3.66 -12.27 18.86
N ALA A 55 4.86 -12.09 18.28
CA ALA A 55 5.16 -10.94 17.45
C ALA A 55 4.25 -10.83 16.21
N ILE A 56 3.75 -11.97 15.72
CA ILE A 56 2.77 -11.99 14.61
C ILE A 56 1.42 -11.42 15.02
N ASP A 57 0.96 -11.69 16.24
CA ASP A 57 -0.36 -11.23 16.70
C ASP A 57 -0.38 -9.70 16.81
N GLY A 58 0.73 -9.09 17.27
CA GLY A 58 0.92 -7.65 17.25
C GLY A 58 0.86 -7.07 15.84
N ALA A 59 1.61 -7.64 14.89
CA ALA A 59 1.61 -7.20 13.49
C ALA A 59 0.23 -7.34 12.82
N VAL A 60 -0.50 -8.41 13.10
CA VAL A 60 -1.86 -8.64 12.59
C VAL A 60 -2.83 -7.59 13.16
N ARG A 61 -2.73 -7.28 14.45
CA ARG A 61 -3.54 -6.24 15.10
C ARG A 61 -3.29 -4.87 14.46
N ASP A 62 -2.03 -4.48 14.31
CA ASP A 62 -1.62 -3.21 13.75
C ASP A 62 -2.08 -3.07 12.29
N LEU A 63 -1.81 -4.09 11.47
CA LEU A 63 -2.20 -4.06 10.06
C LEU A 63 -3.73 -4.08 9.88
N ARG A 64 -4.47 -4.75 10.78
CA ARG A 64 -5.93 -4.71 10.79
C ARG A 64 -6.46 -3.32 11.14
N ALA A 65 -5.85 -2.64 12.12
CA ALA A 65 -6.23 -1.28 12.48
C ALA A 65 -6.01 -0.31 11.31
N ILE A 66 -4.84 -0.37 10.65
CA ILE A 66 -4.48 0.47 9.51
C ILE A 66 -5.39 0.26 8.31
N THR A 67 -5.67 -1.00 7.96
CA THR A 67 -6.35 -1.33 6.69
C THR A 67 -7.86 -1.54 6.83
N GLY A 68 -8.35 -1.74 8.06
CA GLY A 68 -9.75 -2.10 8.32
C GLY A 68 -10.14 -3.49 7.79
N GLN A 69 -9.16 -4.33 7.40
CA GLN A 69 -9.37 -5.67 6.87
C GLN A 69 -8.50 -6.68 7.60
N GLN A 70 -9.02 -7.90 7.83
CA GLN A 70 -8.27 -8.96 8.47
C GLN A 70 -7.06 -9.38 7.63
N PRO A 71 -5.82 -9.29 8.16
CA PRO A 71 -4.63 -9.71 7.46
C PRO A 71 -4.53 -11.23 7.30
N MET A 72 -3.91 -11.65 6.23
CA MET A 72 -3.53 -13.04 6.00
C MET A 72 -2.12 -13.26 6.52
N ILE A 73 -1.93 -14.26 7.39
CA ILE A 73 -0.61 -14.65 7.89
C ILE A 73 0.16 -15.36 6.77
N THR A 74 1.36 -14.88 6.47
CA THR A 74 2.27 -15.49 5.50
C THR A 74 3.20 -16.46 6.20
N ARG A 75 3.35 -17.66 5.60
CA ARG A 75 4.16 -18.76 6.15
C ARG A 75 5.36 -19.05 5.29
N ALA A 76 6.44 -19.50 5.92
CA ALA A 76 7.66 -19.91 5.23
C ALA A 76 7.38 -21.10 4.30
N ARG A 77 7.84 -21.01 3.06
CA ARG A 77 7.72 -22.10 2.06
C ARG A 77 8.84 -23.13 2.20
N LYS A 78 10.02 -22.71 2.64
CA LYS A 78 11.23 -23.55 2.77
C LYS A 78 11.82 -23.40 4.16
N SER A 79 12.50 -24.45 4.64
CA SER A 79 13.27 -24.40 5.87
C SER A 79 14.67 -23.85 5.56
N ILE A 80 15.15 -22.90 6.37
CA ILE A 80 16.46 -22.26 6.24
C ILE A 80 17.10 -22.26 7.63
N ALA A 81 18.13 -23.10 7.82
CA ALA A 81 18.78 -23.32 9.12
C ALA A 81 19.45 -22.04 9.66
N THR A 82 20.07 -21.23 8.81
CA THR A 82 20.72 -19.96 9.17
C THR A 82 19.77 -18.98 9.86
N PHE A 83 18.50 -18.96 9.43
CA PHE A 83 17.46 -18.10 10.02
C PHE A 83 16.59 -18.83 11.05
N ARG A 84 16.96 -20.05 11.45
CA ARG A 84 16.17 -20.91 12.36
C ARG A 84 14.73 -21.09 11.91
N LEU A 85 14.50 -21.08 10.60
CA LEU A 85 13.20 -21.10 9.97
C LEU A 85 12.86 -22.51 9.50
N ARG A 86 11.64 -22.97 9.82
CA ARG A 86 11.06 -24.21 9.29
C ARG A 86 9.89 -23.91 8.36
N ALA A 87 9.69 -24.74 7.35
CA ALA A 87 8.54 -24.66 6.48
C ALA A 87 7.24 -24.67 7.31
N GLY A 88 6.30 -23.79 6.96
CA GLY A 88 5.03 -23.62 7.68
C GLY A 88 5.06 -22.63 8.84
N MET A 89 6.23 -22.17 9.30
CA MET A 89 6.30 -21.15 10.37
C MET A 89 5.75 -19.81 9.89
N PRO A 90 4.98 -19.07 10.71
CA PRO A 90 4.52 -17.73 10.37
C PRO A 90 5.71 -16.76 10.37
N ILE A 91 5.84 -15.93 9.32
CA ILE A 91 6.96 -15.00 9.14
C ILE A 91 6.52 -13.59 8.77
N GLY A 92 5.24 -13.35 8.62
CA GLY A 92 4.70 -12.03 8.30
C GLY A 92 3.19 -12.07 8.12
N CYS A 93 2.65 -10.93 7.76
CA CYS A 93 1.24 -10.79 7.42
C CYS A 93 1.06 -9.81 6.25
N LYS A 94 0.03 -10.01 5.45
CA LYS A 94 -0.29 -9.15 4.31
C LYS A 94 -1.78 -8.90 4.18
N VAL A 95 -2.12 -7.75 3.60
CA VAL A 95 -3.48 -7.41 3.18
C VAL A 95 -3.47 -7.00 1.73
N THR A 96 -4.49 -7.41 0.98
CA THR A 96 -4.74 -6.95 -0.39
C THR A 96 -6.03 -6.15 -0.40
N LEU A 97 -5.91 -4.85 -0.66
CA LEU A 97 -7.03 -3.91 -0.71
C LEU A 97 -7.51 -3.73 -2.14
N ARG A 98 -8.84 -3.72 -2.32
CA ARG A 98 -9.52 -3.49 -3.61
C ARG A 98 -10.73 -2.59 -3.43
N GLY A 99 -11.19 -2.01 -4.54
CA GLY A 99 -12.40 -1.20 -4.58
C GLY A 99 -12.33 0.02 -3.66
N ASP A 100 -13.41 0.30 -2.94
CA ASP A 100 -13.53 1.52 -2.14
C ASP A 100 -12.53 1.56 -0.98
N ARG A 101 -12.25 0.42 -0.33
CA ARG A 101 -11.23 0.33 0.73
C ARG A 101 -9.83 0.67 0.25
N MET A 102 -9.49 0.33 -0.99
CA MET A 102 -8.22 0.69 -1.61
C MET A 102 -8.10 2.21 -1.77
N TRP A 103 -9.16 2.88 -2.25
CA TRP A 103 -9.18 4.32 -2.41
C TRP A 103 -9.10 5.07 -1.09
N GLU A 104 -9.80 4.58 -0.06
CA GLU A 104 -9.73 5.13 1.30
C GLU A 104 -8.34 4.99 1.91
N PHE A 105 -7.72 3.83 1.77
CA PHE A 105 -6.36 3.62 2.25
C PHE A 105 -5.36 4.53 1.52
N PHE A 106 -5.49 4.65 0.19
CA PHE A 106 -4.62 5.53 -0.61
C PHE A 106 -4.76 6.99 -0.20
N ASP A 107 -5.99 7.45 0.06
CA ASP A 107 -6.25 8.81 0.53
C ASP A 107 -5.61 9.08 1.90
N ARG A 108 -5.81 8.22 2.88
CA ARG A 108 -5.20 8.34 4.20
C ARG A 108 -3.67 8.28 4.15
N LEU A 109 -3.14 7.40 3.33
CA LEU A 109 -1.70 7.27 3.13
C LEU A 109 -1.09 8.58 2.60
N THR A 110 -1.67 9.15 1.54
CA THR A 110 -1.12 10.35 0.89
C THR A 110 -1.38 11.63 1.67
N SER A 111 -2.57 11.77 2.26
CA SER A 111 -3.00 13.01 2.93
C SER A 111 -2.55 13.09 4.39
N VAL A 112 -2.39 11.97 5.08
CA VAL A 112 -2.14 11.94 6.53
C VAL A 112 -0.83 11.22 6.88
N ALA A 113 -0.63 9.98 6.42
CA ALA A 113 0.49 9.16 6.86
C ALA A 113 1.84 9.64 6.31
N ILE A 114 1.94 9.89 5.00
CA ILE A 114 3.20 10.32 4.38
C ILE A 114 3.72 11.65 4.95
N PRO A 115 2.90 12.70 5.16
CA PRO A 115 3.37 13.95 5.78
C PRO A 115 3.87 13.78 7.22
N ARG A 116 3.50 12.73 7.92
CA ARG A 116 3.93 12.41 9.30
C ARG A 116 5.27 11.66 9.35
N ILE A 117 5.81 11.23 8.22
CA ILE A 117 7.12 10.58 8.17
C ILE A 117 8.19 11.60 8.60
N ARG A 118 9.02 11.21 9.58
CA ARG A 118 10.13 12.05 10.04
C ARG A 118 11.12 12.29 8.89
N ASP A 119 11.58 13.53 8.73
CA ASP A 119 12.56 13.95 7.72
C ASP A 119 12.18 13.56 6.28
N PHE A 120 10.88 13.60 5.96
CA PHE A 120 10.39 13.24 4.64
C PHE A 120 10.95 14.16 3.55
N ARG A 121 11.65 13.57 2.57
CA ARG A 121 12.27 14.28 1.42
C ARG A 121 11.71 13.85 0.07
N GLY A 122 10.55 13.22 0.07
CA GLY A 122 9.94 12.62 -1.13
C GLY A 122 10.33 11.15 -1.33
N ILE A 123 9.54 10.47 -2.12
CA ILE A 123 9.67 9.03 -2.41
C ILE A 123 10.41 8.87 -3.74
N SER A 124 11.36 7.92 -3.81
CA SER A 124 12.12 7.67 -5.02
C SER A 124 11.23 7.12 -6.14
N ALA A 125 11.30 7.75 -7.32
CA ALA A 125 10.62 7.25 -8.51
C ALA A 125 11.32 6.03 -9.15
N LYS A 126 12.39 5.49 -8.55
CA LYS A 126 13.12 4.32 -9.08
C LYS A 126 12.54 2.98 -8.61
N SER A 127 11.50 3.00 -7.78
CA SER A 127 10.90 1.80 -7.18
C SER A 127 9.74 1.21 -8.01
N PHE A 128 9.72 1.48 -9.30
CA PHE A 128 8.84 0.81 -10.27
C PHE A 128 9.46 -0.53 -10.70
N ASP A 129 8.61 -1.47 -11.08
CA ASP A 129 9.00 -2.84 -11.45
C ASP A 129 9.23 -3.05 -12.96
N GLY A 130 9.13 -2.02 -13.80
CA GLY A 130 9.19 -2.09 -15.25
C GLY A 130 7.87 -2.48 -15.93
N ARG A 131 6.81 -2.71 -15.13
CA ARG A 131 5.48 -3.12 -15.62
C ARG A 131 4.36 -2.24 -15.06
N GLY A 132 4.71 -1.04 -14.60
CA GLY A 132 3.75 -0.09 -14.08
C GLY A 132 3.27 -0.33 -12.65
N ASN A 133 3.91 -1.19 -11.87
CA ASN A 133 3.64 -1.32 -10.45
C ASN A 133 4.68 -0.54 -9.65
N PHE A 134 4.25 0.04 -8.54
CA PHE A 134 5.11 0.84 -7.68
C PHE A 134 5.13 0.29 -6.26
N SER A 135 6.32 0.21 -5.66
CA SER A 135 6.48 -0.26 -4.27
C SER A 135 7.20 0.79 -3.44
N MET A 136 6.74 0.99 -2.21
CA MET A 136 7.40 1.84 -1.23
C MET A 136 7.49 1.15 0.13
N GLY A 137 8.61 1.37 0.83
CA GLY A 137 8.79 0.94 2.21
C GLY A 137 8.46 2.07 3.19
N VAL A 138 7.83 1.70 4.28
CA VAL A 138 7.60 2.55 5.44
C VAL A 138 8.31 1.91 6.62
N THR A 139 9.11 2.68 7.36
CA THR A 139 9.93 2.16 8.47
C THR A 139 9.14 2.01 9.77
N GLU A 140 8.08 2.79 9.95
CA GLU A 140 7.34 2.88 11.21
C GLU A 140 5.83 2.84 10.98
N GLN A 141 5.13 1.94 11.69
CA GLN A 141 3.66 1.90 11.65
C GLN A 141 3.01 3.12 12.34
N LEU A 142 3.74 3.82 13.18
CA LEU A 142 3.25 4.98 13.96
C LEU A 142 2.88 6.20 13.11
N ILE A 143 3.23 6.23 11.84
CA ILE A 143 2.79 7.29 10.92
C ILE A 143 1.27 7.26 10.68
N PHE A 144 0.64 6.10 10.89
CA PHE A 144 -0.81 5.96 10.76
C PHE A 144 -1.51 6.38 12.05
N PRO A 145 -2.48 7.31 11.97
CA PRO A 145 -3.20 7.82 13.15
C PRO A 145 -4.07 6.77 13.85
N GLU A 146 -4.37 5.66 13.16
CA GLU A 146 -5.16 4.55 13.70
C GLU A 146 -4.38 3.70 14.71
N ILE A 147 -3.07 3.89 14.78
CA ILE A 147 -2.19 3.17 15.71
C ILE A 147 -1.95 4.04 16.95
N ASP A 148 -2.33 3.52 18.09
CA ASP A 148 -2.03 4.13 19.39
C ASP A 148 -0.62 3.74 19.83
N PHE A 149 0.18 4.74 20.21
CA PHE A 149 1.56 4.56 20.65
C PHE A 149 1.68 3.59 21.83
N ASP A 150 0.75 3.65 22.77
CA ASP A 150 0.76 2.82 23.98
C ASP A 150 0.42 1.35 23.70
N SER A 151 -0.19 1.06 22.55
CA SER A 151 -0.59 -0.29 22.14
C SER A 151 0.48 -1.03 21.32
N VAL A 152 1.55 -0.34 20.90
CA VAL A 152 2.60 -0.89 20.04
C VAL A 152 3.66 -1.62 20.87
N ASP A 153 3.81 -2.93 20.62
CA ASP A 153 4.82 -3.75 21.28
C ASP A 153 6.21 -3.49 20.70
N HIS A 154 6.32 -3.44 19.37
CA HIS A 154 7.55 -3.21 18.62
C HIS A 154 7.30 -2.35 17.39
N GLN A 155 8.28 -1.52 17.06
CA GLN A 155 8.29 -0.76 15.82
C GLN A 155 8.49 -1.72 14.63
N ARG A 156 7.57 -1.69 13.66
CA ARG A 156 7.59 -2.56 12.49
C ARG A 156 7.45 -1.73 11.23
N GLY A 157 8.31 -2.04 10.26
CA GLY A 157 8.18 -1.53 8.91
C GLY A 157 7.14 -2.31 8.11
N MET A 158 6.72 -1.69 7.00
CA MET A 158 5.83 -2.32 6.04
C MET A 158 6.17 -1.92 4.62
N ASP A 159 5.88 -2.81 3.68
CA ASP A 159 5.96 -2.55 2.25
C ASP A 159 4.57 -2.34 1.68
N ILE A 160 4.39 -1.27 0.93
CA ILE A 160 3.14 -0.92 0.27
C ILE A 160 3.38 -0.99 -1.23
N THR A 161 2.69 -1.89 -1.91
CA THR A 161 2.76 -2.07 -3.36
C THR A 161 1.47 -1.64 -4.03
N PHE A 162 1.56 -0.71 -4.95
CA PHE A 162 0.46 -0.25 -5.81
C PHE A 162 0.50 -1.05 -7.11
N VAL A 163 -0.50 -1.87 -7.32
CA VAL A 163 -0.68 -2.61 -8.57
C VAL A 163 -1.62 -1.80 -9.46
N THR A 164 -1.16 -1.50 -10.67
CA THR A 164 -1.92 -0.72 -11.64
C THR A 164 -2.16 -1.52 -12.92
N THR A 165 -3.04 -1.02 -13.77
CA THR A 165 -3.25 -1.58 -15.10
C THR A 165 -2.35 -0.92 -16.17
N ALA A 166 -1.40 -0.08 -15.77
CA ALA A 166 -0.46 0.54 -16.67
C ALA A 166 0.47 -0.51 -17.30
N ASN A 167 0.84 -0.29 -18.56
CA ASN A 167 1.79 -1.17 -19.25
C ASN A 167 3.24 -0.71 -19.05
N THR A 168 3.46 0.56 -18.75
CA THR A 168 4.76 1.17 -18.57
C THR A 168 4.86 1.92 -17.25
N ASP A 169 6.09 2.07 -16.74
CA ASP A 169 6.36 2.82 -15.52
C ASP A 169 6.03 4.31 -15.67
N GLU A 170 6.16 4.86 -16.88
CA GLU A 170 5.82 6.24 -17.17
C GLU A 170 4.33 6.53 -17.02
N GLU A 171 3.49 5.62 -17.48
CA GLU A 171 2.03 5.70 -17.31
C GLU A 171 1.63 5.60 -15.85
N ALA A 172 2.21 4.65 -15.12
CA ALA A 172 1.95 4.46 -13.69
C ALA A 172 2.44 5.67 -12.86
N LYS A 173 3.60 6.23 -13.20
CA LYS A 173 4.10 7.45 -12.58
C LYS A 173 3.16 8.62 -12.83
N ALA A 174 2.69 8.80 -14.06
CA ALA A 174 1.75 9.86 -14.39
C ALA A 174 0.42 9.71 -13.63
N LEU A 175 -0.05 8.47 -13.44
CA LEU A 175 -1.23 8.18 -12.61
C LEU A 175 -1.01 8.63 -11.16
N LEU A 176 0.11 8.26 -10.54
CA LEU A 176 0.44 8.66 -9.16
C LEU A 176 0.64 10.17 -9.03
N ASP A 177 1.33 10.82 -9.99
CA ASP A 177 1.54 12.27 -10.03
C ASP A 177 0.22 13.04 -10.09
N ALA A 178 -0.76 12.56 -10.87
CA ALA A 178 -2.10 13.17 -10.98
C ALA A 178 -2.88 13.19 -9.66
N PHE A 179 -2.58 12.24 -8.75
CA PHE A 179 -3.10 12.24 -7.39
C PHE A 179 -2.28 13.10 -6.42
N GLY A 180 -1.16 13.65 -6.85
CA GLY A 180 -0.26 14.44 -6.00
C GLY A 180 0.65 13.58 -5.12
N PHE A 181 1.00 12.37 -5.56
CA PHE A 181 1.92 11.52 -4.84
C PHE A 181 3.31 12.18 -4.75
N PRO A 182 3.92 12.27 -3.56
CA PRO A 182 5.08 13.10 -3.32
C PRO A 182 6.39 12.42 -3.77
N PHE A 183 6.62 12.36 -5.06
CA PHE A 183 7.91 11.91 -5.58
C PHE A 183 9.02 12.91 -5.31
N LYS A 184 10.22 12.39 -5.10
CA LYS A 184 11.43 13.22 -5.00
C LYS A 184 11.71 13.85 -6.37
N LYS A 185 11.88 15.16 -6.36
CA LYS A 185 12.31 15.92 -7.53
C LYS A 185 13.78 15.70 -7.83
#